data_f0351f13dea95cfd9538a71e0b6561db
#
_entry.id   f0351f13dea95cfd9538a71e0b6561db
#
_cell.length_a   1.000
_cell.length_b   1.000
_cell.length_c   1.000
_cell.angle_alpha   90.00
_cell.angle_beta   90.00
_cell.angle_gamma   90.00
#
_symmetry.space_group_name_H-M   'P 1'
#
loop_
_entity.id
_entity.type
_entity.pdbx_description
1 polymer ?
#
loop_
_entity_poly.entity_id
_entity_poly.type
_entity_poly.pdbx_seq_one_letter_code
_entity_poly.pdbx_strand_id
1 'polypeptide(L)'
;MQKWKKGNGEMIGFAIAGLVICSIFLIMVSFLQLSVGLNSISKALNVVGRSVAVCTSKEDAETQAQRVAENSITYINVENPQTSVDYVTAGDEWQSGVFVRVKVSGMVKTMTPFINRRYEKNVLICIENTNGSTINLPEYFAGRQIVFGGTFTYYEHPSAFGTWSLGTNQRELYDRWVAAGRQYDSNGIAIYQGNYLVAVSSTFGSVGDRIQINLRNGTILNCIIADIKSSGDANYTQYGHAYGNKIYVVEPEIKRGQAGASGGTVTNWIPQWNSPPTKIINKGTVLN
;
A
#
# COMPACT_ATOMS: atom_id res chain seq x y z
N MET A 1 -68.12 42.78 22.60
CA MET A 1 -66.76 43.07 22.07
C MET A 1 -65.56 42.32 22.73
N GLN A 2 -65.72 41.54 23.75
CA GLN A 2 -64.60 40.81 24.42
C GLN A 2 -64.18 39.48 23.82
N LYS A 3 -65.05 38.77 23.06
CA LYS A 3 -64.71 37.46 22.45
C LYS A 3 -63.65 37.51 21.31
N TRP A 4 -63.55 38.62 20.58
CA TRP A 4 -62.58 38.78 19.51
C TRP A 4 -61.12 38.97 19.98
N LYS A 5 -60.93 39.54 21.16
CA LYS A 5 -59.59 39.75 21.71
C LYS A 5 -58.91 38.44 22.20
N LYS A 6 -59.69 37.45 22.67
CA LYS A 6 -59.16 36.16 23.12
C LYS A 6 -58.69 35.30 21.93
N GLY A 7 -59.49 35.23 20.85
CA GLY A 7 -59.12 34.43 19.69
C GLY A 7 -57.84 34.90 18.96
N ASN A 8 -57.59 36.21 18.91
CA ASN A 8 -56.39 36.72 18.31
C ASN A 8 -55.11 36.43 19.12
N GLY A 9 -55.18 36.38 20.48
CA GLY A 9 -54.10 35.98 21.35
C GLY A 9 -53.68 34.50 21.19
N GLU A 10 -54.66 33.63 21.06
CA GLU A 10 -54.46 32.21 20.84
C GLU A 10 -53.81 31.94 19.44
N MET A 11 -54.29 32.58 18.39
CA MET A 11 -53.74 32.50 17.04
C MET A 11 -52.28 32.99 17.01
N ILE A 12 -51.96 34.09 17.66
CA ILE A 12 -50.58 34.61 17.77
C ILE A 12 -49.70 33.61 18.55
N GLY A 13 -50.21 33.03 19.63
CA GLY A 13 -49.53 32.01 20.40
C GLY A 13 -49.20 30.75 19.57
N PHE A 14 -50.15 30.25 18.78
CA PHE A 14 -49.92 29.14 17.84
C PHE A 14 -48.90 29.48 16.76
N ALA A 15 -48.93 30.69 16.20
CA ALA A 15 -47.96 31.13 15.19
C ALA A 15 -46.53 31.18 15.77
N ILE A 16 -46.36 31.74 16.96
CA ILE A 16 -45.04 31.77 17.65
C ILE A 16 -44.55 30.35 17.99
N ALA A 17 -45.42 29.51 18.55
CA ALA A 17 -45.09 28.13 18.85
C ALA A 17 -44.67 27.33 17.59
N GLY A 18 -45.39 27.54 16.47
CA GLY A 18 -45.04 26.96 15.17
C GLY A 18 -43.67 27.38 14.69
N LEU A 19 -43.32 28.63 14.78
CA LEU A 19 -42.00 29.17 14.39
C LEU A 19 -40.88 28.56 15.26
N VAL A 20 -41.09 28.44 16.57
CA VAL A 20 -40.13 27.85 17.49
C VAL A 20 -39.90 26.35 17.15
N ILE A 21 -40.98 25.58 16.94
CA ILE A 21 -40.90 24.16 16.58
C ILE A 21 -40.17 24.00 15.24
N CYS A 22 -40.52 24.80 14.22
CA CYS A 22 -39.83 24.77 12.92
C CYS A 22 -38.31 25.08 13.08
N SER A 23 -37.98 26.07 13.90
CA SER A 23 -36.58 26.44 14.14
C SER A 23 -35.77 25.29 14.80
N ILE A 24 -36.37 24.65 15.81
CA ILE A 24 -35.76 23.47 16.46
C ILE A 24 -35.58 22.33 15.45
N PHE A 25 -36.59 22.07 14.63
CA PHE A 25 -36.51 21.04 13.60
C PHE A 25 -35.38 21.31 12.58
N LEU A 26 -35.27 22.55 12.09
CA LEU A 26 -34.20 22.96 11.18
C LEU A 26 -32.80 22.77 11.80
N ILE A 27 -32.65 23.11 13.08
CA ILE A 27 -31.41 22.92 13.80
C ILE A 27 -31.08 21.42 13.91
N MET A 28 -32.05 20.58 14.25
CA MET A 28 -31.86 19.11 14.34
C MET A 28 -31.45 18.53 12.99
N VAL A 29 -32.12 18.90 11.89
CA VAL A 29 -31.76 18.45 10.54
C VAL A 29 -30.36 18.89 10.18
N SER A 30 -29.97 20.12 10.54
CA SER A 30 -28.63 20.63 10.27
C SER A 30 -27.54 19.86 11.03
N PHE A 31 -27.79 19.44 12.28
CA PHE A 31 -26.87 18.57 13.02
C PHE A 31 -26.74 17.17 12.38
N LEU A 32 -27.84 16.60 11.88
CA LEU A 32 -27.79 15.34 11.13
C LEU A 32 -26.96 15.49 9.86
N GLN A 33 -27.17 16.54 9.08
CA GLN A 33 -26.38 16.84 7.88
C GLN A 33 -24.89 17.01 8.22
N LEU A 34 -24.57 17.70 9.30
CA LEU A 34 -23.21 17.85 9.79
C LEU A 34 -22.58 16.49 10.12
N SER A 35 -23.30 15.65 10.86
CA SER A 35 -22.82 14.30 11.25
C SER A 35 -22.53 13.44 10.02
N VAL A 36 -23.41 13.45 9.03
CA VAL A 36 -23.21 12.71 7.76
C VAL A 36 -22.01 13.27 7.00
N GLY A 37 -21.86 14.59 6.94
CA GLY A 37 -20.72 15.27 6.28
C GLY A 37 -19.38 14.88 6.93
N LEU A 38 -19.31 14.93 8.27
CA LEU A 38 -18.11 14.53 9.00
C LEU A 38 -17.76 13.04 8.80
N ASN A 39 -18.77 12.18 8.74
CA ASN A 39 -18.57 10.76 8.46
C ASN A 39 -18.07 10.52 7.03
N SER A 40 -18.57 11.29 6.04
CA SER A 40 -18.10 11.26 4.66
C SER A 40 -16.62 11.64 4.57
N ILE A 41 -16.19 12.73 5.24
CA ILE A 41 -14.79 13.15 5.32
C ILE A 41 -13.92 12.06 5.98
N SER A 42 -14.41 11.44 7.06
CA SER A 42 -13.67 10.36 7.76
C SER A 42 -13.49 9.11 6.89
N LYS A 43 -14.52 8.72 6.13
CA LYS A 43 -14.42 7.61 5.16
C LYS A 43 -13.43 7.92 4.05
N ALA A 44 -13.50 9.12 3.48
CA ALA A 44 -12.56 9.57 2.46
C ALA A 44 -11.12 9.55 2.97
N LEU A 45 -10.88 10.03 4.20
CA LEU A 45 -9.56 10.00 4.83
C LEU A 45 -8.96 8.59 4.90
N ASN A 46 -9.76 7.57 5.24
CA ASN A 46 -9.28 6.18 5.28
C ASN A 46 -8.88 5.65 3.89
N VAL A 47 -9.63 6.01 2.84
CA VAL A 47 -9.31 5.61 1.47
C VAL A 47 -8.07 6.35 0.97
N VAL A 48 -8.01 7.67 1.22
CA VAL A 48 -6.85 8.51 0.88
C VAL A 48 -5.59 7.99 1.58
N GLY A 49 -5.67 7.70 2.89
CA GLY A 49 -4.53 7.18 3.63
C GLY A 49 -3.94 5.91 3.02
N ARG A 50 -4.78 4.97 2.63
CA ARG A 50 -4.32 3.73 1.96
C ARG A 50 -3.70 4.00 0.60
N SER A 51 -4.24 4.94 -0.18
CA SER A 51 -3.66 5.27 -1.49
C SER A 51 -2.32 6.01 -1.36
N VAL A 52 -2.17 6.87 -0.35
CA VAL A 52 -0.92 7.59 -0.06
C VAL A 52 0.19 6.65 0.39
N ALA A 53 -0.13 5.61 1.17
CA ALA A 53 0.86 4.67 1.70
C ALA A 53 1.71 4.01 0.60
N VAL A 54 1.15 3.83 -0.58
CA VAL A 54 1.80 3.12 -1.70
C VAL A 54 2.33 4.05 -2.81
N CYS A 55 2.26 5.36 -2.65
CA CYS A 55 2.76 6.32 -3.63
C CYS A 55 4.29 6.35 -3.72
N THR A 56 4.81 6.68 -4.89
CA THR A 56 6.25 6.61 -5.20
C THR A 56 7.03 7.84 -4.78
N SER A 57 6.36 8.98 -4.65
CA SER A 57 6.93 10.26 -4.24
C SER A 57 5.90 11.06 -3.46
N LYS A 58 6.35 12.14 -2.82
CA LYS A 58 5.46 13.06 -2.12
C LYS A 58 4.50 13.76 -3.10
N GLU A 59 4.98 14.17 -4.27
CA GLU A 59 4.19 14.83 -5.31
C GLU A 59 3.10 13.90 -5.86
N ASP A 60 3.45 12.62 -6.07
CA ASP A 60 2.49 11.58 -6.46
C ASP A 60 1.43 11.39 -5.37
N ALA A 61 1.86 11.33 -4.11
CA ALA A 61 0.98 11.18 -2.96
C ALA A 61 0.01 12.36 -2.79
N GLU A 62 0.47 13.60 -2.97
CA GLU A 62 -0.37 14.80 -2.92
C GLU A 62 -1.42 14.81 -4.04
N THR A 63 -1.00 14.49 -5.26
CA THR A 63 -1.89 14.40 -6.44
C THR A 63 -2.93 13.31 -6.26
N GLN A 64 -2.49 12.13 -5.83
CA GLN A 64 -3.35 10.97 -5.61
C GLN A 64 -4.32 11.21 -4.44
N ALA A 65 -3.85 11.82 -3.35
CA ALA A 65 -4.68 12.18 -2.19
C ALA A 65 -5.85 13.07 -2.61
N GLN A 66 -5.57 14.13 -3.39
CA GLN A 66 -6.60 15.06 -3.86
C GLN A 66 -7.62 14.36 -4.76
N ARG A 67 -7.15 13.59 -5.75
CA ARG A 67 -8.01 12.83 -6.67
C ARG A 67 -8.91 11.83 -5.93
N VAL A 68 -8.34 11.10 -4.98
CA VAL A 68 -9.08 10.09 -4.21
C VAL A 68 -10.08 10.74 -3.26
N ALA A 69 -9.74 11.87 -2.64
CA ALA A 69 -10.65 12.61 -1.78
C ALA A 69 -11.88 13.11 -2.56
N GLU A 70 -11.66 13.70 -3.73
CA GLU A 70 -12.73 14.18 -4.62
C GLU A 70 -13.68 13.04 -5.05
N ASN A 71 -13.13 11.88 -5.39
CA ASN A 71 -13.92 10.72 -5.79
C ASN A 71 -14.62 10.00 -4.61
N SER A 72 -14.06 10.08 -3.41
CA SER A 72 -14.58 9.37 -2.23
C SER A 72 -15.61 10.18 -1.45
N ILE A 73 -15.61 11.51 -1.57
CA ILE A 73 -16.60 12.38 -0.93
C ILE A 73 -17.82 12.48 -1.84
N THR A 74 -18.77 11.58 -1.64
CA THR A 74 -20.00 11.51 -2.44
C THR A 74 -21.18 12.29 -1.85
N TYR A 75 -21.03 12.78 -0.61
CA TYR A 75 -22.09 13.53 0.05
C TYR A 75 -22.18 14.95 -0.49
N ILE A 76 -23.32 15.28 -1.12
CA ILE A 76 -23.55 16.53 -1.88
C ILE A 76 -23.33 17.81 -1.07
N ASN A 77 -23.47 17.74 0.26
CA ASN A 77 -23.29 18.91 1.14
C ASN A 77 -21.84 19.07 1.65
N VAL A 78 -20.89 18.26 1.15
CA VAL A 78 -19.46 18.46 1.39
C VAL A 78 -18.85 19.01 0.12
N GLU A 79 -18.42 20.25 0.17
CA GLU A 79 -17.87 20.97 -0.98
C GLU A 79 -16.39 21.27 -0.81
N ASN A 80 -15.71 21.44 -1.94
CA ASN A 80 -14.30 21.86 -2.02
C ASN A 80 -13.39 21.01 -1.12
N PRO A 81 -13.31 19.68 -1.33
CA PRO A 81 -12.37 18.83 -0.61
C PRO A 81 -10.95 19.30 -0.87
N GLN A 82 -10.14 19.33 0.17
CA GLN A 82 -8.72 19.66 0.11
C GLN A 82 -7.94 18.64 0.91
N THR A 83 -6.76 18.30 0.43
CA THR A 83 -5.85 17.37 1.08
C THR A 83 -4.49 17.99 1.31
N SER A 84 -3.75 17.49 2.31
CA SER A 84 -2.32 17.71 2.43
C SER A 84 -1.64 16.43 2.92
N VAL A 85 -0.38 16.28 2.52
CA VAL A 85 0.50 15.18 2.94
C VAL A 85 1.78 15.80 3.48
N ASP A 86 1.95 15.72 4.79
CA ASP A 86 3.04 16.37 5.50
C ASP A 86 3.92 15.32 6.19
N TYR A 87 5.25 15.47 6.17
CA TYR A 87 6.12 14.65 7.00
C TYR A 87 5.85 14.91 8.49
N VAL A 88 5.95 13.86 9.30
CA VAL A 88 5.83 13.98 10.77
C VAL A 88 7.10 14.55 11.36
N THR A 89 8.24 14.17 10.82
CA THR A 89 9.56 14.66 11.25
C THR A 89 10.13 15.58 10.18
N ALA A 90 10.59 16.74 10.56
CA ALA A 90 11.23 17.69 9.65
C ALA A 90 12.53 17.11 9.09
N GLY A 91 12.71 17.18 7.78
CA GLY A 91 13.90 16.67 7.10
C GLY A 91 13.78 15.20 6.64
N ASP A 92 12.66 14.53 6.90
CA ASP A 92 12.40 13.21 6.33
C ASP A 92 12.29 13.29 4.80
N GLU A 93 12.68 12.20 4.13
CA GLU A 93 12.52 11.99 2.71
C GLU A 93 11.44 10.93 2.45
N TRP A 94 10.90 10.88 1.22
CA TRP A 94 9.87 9.90 0.84
C TRP A 94 10.47 8.51 0.70
N GLN A 95 10.33 7.71 1.76
CA GLN A 95 10.85 6.33 1.79
C GLN A 95 9.99 5.44 2.69
N SER A 96 10.03 4.14 2.42
CA SER A 96 9.32 3.14 3.23
C SER A 96 9.71 3.22 4.71
N GLY A 97 8.72 3.10 5.59
CA GLY A 97 8.91 3.20 7.04
C GLY A 97 8.81 4.62 7.60
N VAL A 98 8.83 5.65 6.77
CA VAL A 98 8.61 7.04 7.19
C VAL A 98 7.13 7.29 7.43
N PHE A 99 6.82 8.05 8.49
CA PHE A 99 5.44 8.44 8.79
C PHE A 99 5.12 9.80 8.18
N VAL A 100 3.97 9.86 7.53
CA VAL A 100 3.38 11.09 7.02
C VAL A 100 2.02 11.32 7.65
N ARG A 101 1.67 12.59 7.82
CA ARG A 101 0.34 13.01 8.24
C ARG A 101 -0.49 13.38 7.02
N VAL A 102 -1.53 12.61 6.78
CA VAL A 102 -2.50 12.87 5.72
C VAL A 102 -3.68 13.60 6.32
N LYS A 103 -4.08 14.71 5.71
CA LYS A 103 -5.25 15.49 6.10
C LYS A 103 -6.26 15.52 4.97
N VAL A 104 -7.52 15.45 5.32
CA VAL A 104 -8.65 15.67 4.40
C VAL A 104 -9.58 16.68 5.04
N SER A 105 -9.93 17.72 4.32
CA SER A 105 -10.87 18.74 4.77
C SER A 105 -11.93 19.00 3.71
N GLY A 106 -13.09 19.52 4.14
CA GLY A 106 -14.17 19.90 3.25
C GLY A 106 -15.11 20.90 3.91
N MET A 107 -15.75 21.74 3.12
CA MET A 107 -16.79 22.65 3.58
C MET A 107 -18.10 21.88 3.73
N VAL A 108 -18.55 21.67 4.97
CA VAL A 108 -19.85 21.03 5.23
C VAL A 108 -20.92 22.11 5.25
N LYS A 109 -21.87 22.03 4.33
CA LYS A 109 -23.06 22.88 4.27
C LYS A 109 -24.26 22.21 4.90
N THR A 110 -25.04 22.98 5.62
CA THR A 110 -26.27 22.55 6.28
C THR A 110 -27.40 23.50 5.96
N MET A 111 -28.63 23.13 6.27
CA MET A 111 -29.79 24.02 6.10
C MET A 111 -29.68 25.28 6.96
N THR A 112 -28.88 25.26 8.01
CA THR A 112 -28.67 26.41 8.89
C THR A 112 -27.29 27.00 8.62
N PRO A 113 -27.16 28.08 7.84
CA PRO A 113 -25.88 28.59 7.33
C PRO A 113 -24.85 28.94 8.38
N PHE A 114 -25.24 29.29 9.59
CA PHE A 114 -24.30 29.63 10.68
C PHE A 114 -23.55 28.43 11.23
N ILE A 115 -23.95 27.19 10.86
CA ILE A 115 -23.23 25.95 11.20
C ILE A 115 -22.24 25.57 10.09
N ASN A 116 -22.35 26.16 8.91
CA ASN A 116 -21.46 25.88 7.77
C ASN A 116 -20.04 26.28 8.10
N ARG A 117 -19.13 25.32 8.00
CA ARG A 117 -17.69 25.56 8.15
C ARG A 117 -16.87 24.44 7.52
N ARG A 118 -15.58 24.75 7.34
CA ARG A 118 -14.62 23.73 6.94
C ARG A 118 -14.25 22.85 8.13
N TYR A 119 -14.34 21.55 7.93
CA TYR A 119 -13.90 20.54 8.89
C TYR A 119 -12.71 19.79 8.31
N GLU A 120 -11.78 19.46 9.18
CA GLU A 120 -10.56 18.72 8.85
C GLU A 120 -10.45 17.45 9.71
N LYS A 121 -9.99 16.40 9.09
CA LYS A 121 -9.58 15.14 9.76
C LYS A 121 -8.20 14.77 9.28
N ASN A 122 -7.42 14.12 10.14
CA ASN A 122 -6.09 13.64 9.79
C ASN A 122 -5.85 12.22 10.32
N VAL A 123 -4.86 11.56 9.71
CA VAL A 123 -4.38 10.22 10.08
C VAL A 123 -2.87 10.17 9.87
N LEU A 124 -2.18 9.38 10.67
CA LEU A 124 -0.77 9.05 10.47
C LEU A 124 -0.68 7.79 9.63
N ILE A 125 0.08 7.86 8.55
CA ILE A 125 0.29 6.76 7.61
C ILE A 125 1.79 6.47 7.55
N CYS A 126 2.15 5.20 7.65
CA CYS A 126 3.49 4.73 7.32
C CYS A 126 3.57 4.54 5.79
N ILE A 127 4.60 5.08 5.16
CA ILE A 127 4.87 4.84 3.75
C ILE A 127 5.28 3.38 3.59
N GLU A 128 4.52 2.63 2.82
CA GLU A 128 4.75 1.21 2.53
C GLU A 128 5.46 1.01 1.19
N ASN A 129 5.50 2.06 0.36
CA ASN A 129 6.09 1.98 -0.96
C ASN A 129 7.61 1.91 -0.89
N THR A 130 8.15 0.88 -1.54
CA THR A 130 9.59 0.62 -1.66
C THR A 130 10.16 1.07 -3.00
N ASN A 131 9.37 1.75 -3.85
CA ASN A 131 9.84 2.25 -5.14
C ASN A 131 11.03 3.20 -4.98
N GLY A 132 12.13 2.87 -5.64
CA GLY A 132 13.36 3.65 -5.57
C GLY A 132 14.16 3.46 -4.28
N SER A 133 13.69 2.69 -3.31
CA SER A 133 14.45 2.40 -2.11
C SER A 133 15.73 1.62 -2.45
N THR A 134 16.81 2.03 -1.83
CA THR A 134 18.09 1.33 -1.94
C THR A 134 18.47 0.77 -0.59
N ILE A 135 18.61 -0.55 -0.52
CA ILE A 135 19.03 -1.25 0.70
C ILE A 135 20.45 -1.75 0.48
N ASN A 136 21.39 -1.20 1.25
CA ASN A 136 22.75 -1.72 1.31
C ASN A 136 22.76 -2.91 2.29
N LEU A 137 23.29 -4.03 1.82
CA LEU A 137 23.35 -5.26 2.61
C LEU A 137 24.68 -5.33 3.36
N PRO A 138 24.67 -5.63 4.67
CA PRO A 138 25.89 -5.89 5.41
C PRO A 138 26.51 -7.23 4.96
N GLU A 139 27.78 -7.42 5.20
CA GLU A 139 28.43 -8.73 4.92
C GLU A 139 27.94 -9.83 5.88
N TYR A 140 27.68 -9.44 7.13
CA TYR A 140 27.17 -10.33 8.17
C TYR A 140 25.97 -9.70 8.88
N PHE A 141 25.03 -10.51 9.27
CA PHE A 141 23.89 -10.13 10.10
C PHE A 141 23.65 -11.19 11.17
N ALA A 142 23.57 -10.79 12.44
CA ALA A 142 23.41 -11.67 13.59
C ALA A 142 24.43 -12.85 13.58
N GLY A 143 25.70 -12.55 13.26
CA GLY A 143 26.78 -13.53 13.21
C GLY A 143 26.77 -14.47 12.00
N ARG A 144 25.85 -14.29 11.05
CA ARG A 144 25.71 -15.11 9.85
C ARG A 144 26.09 -14.33 8.59
N GLN A 145 26.78 -14.99 7.67
CA GLN A 145 27.15 -14.38 6.40
C GLN A 145 25.92 -14.23 5.49
N ILE A 146 25.76 -13.04 4.89
CA ILE A 146 24.76 -12.82 3.85
C ILE A 146 25.27 -13.36 2.53
N VAL A 147 24.48 -14.24 1.91
CA VAL A 147 24.77 -14.85 0.61
C VAL A 147 23.60 -14.68 -0.34
N PHE A 148 23.84 -14.79 -1.65
CA PHE A 148 22.78 -14.71 -2.65
C PHE A 148 21.80 -15.88 -2.49
N GLY A 149 21.66 -16.73 -3.43
CA GLY A 149 20.67 -17.80 -3.44
C GLY A 149 21.20 -19.13 -2.93
N GLY A 150 20.47 -19.77 -2.03
CA GLY A 150 20.77 -21.12 -1.57
C GLY A 150 19.70 -22.13 -1.98
N THR A 151 18.46 -21.71 -1.93
CA THR A 151 17.28 -22.50 -2.28
C THR A 151 16.61 -21.93 -3.52
N PHE A 152 15.57 -22.59 -3.96
CA PHE A 152 14.76 -22.20 -5.11
C PHE A 152 13.33 -22.66 -4.88
N THR A 153 12.40 -22.08 -5.64
CA THR A 153 10.97 -22.38 -5.56
C THR A 153 10.46 -22.77 -6.94
N TYR A 154 9.49 -23.71 -7.02
CA TYR A 154 8.89 -24.09 -8.29
C TYR A 154 7.69 -23.22 -8.62
N TYR A 155 7.76 -22.45 -9.68
CA TYR A 155 6.73 -21.50 -10.09
C TYR A 155 5.80 -22.03 -11.18
N GLU A 156 5.33 -23.28 -11.04
CA GLU A 156 4.55 -23.92 -12.10
C GLU A 156 3.06 -23.94 -11.88
N HIS A 157 2.63 -23.93 -10.62
CA HIS A 157 1.22 -24.05 -10.28
C HIS A 157 0.90 -23.34 -8.97
N PRO A 158 -0.19 -22.57 -8.89
CA PRO A 158 -0.59 -21.86 -7.67
C PRO A 158 -0.76 -22.78 -6.46
N SER A 159 -1.13 -24.06 -6.69
CA SER A 159 -1.29 -25.04 -5.63
C SER A 159 0.05 -25.61 -5.10
N ALA A 160 1.18 -25.33 -5.73
CA ALA A 160 2.48 -25.74 -5.22
C ALA A 160 2.89 -24.95 -3.96
N PHE A 161 2.31 -23.76 -3.76
CA PHE A 161 2.55 -22.85 -2.64
C PHE A 161 1.32 -22.60 -1.77
N GLY A 162 0.34 -23.47 -1.81
CA GLY A 162 -0.98 -23.17 -1.32
C GLY A 162 -1.83 -22.45 -2.39
N THR A 163 -3.10 -22.37 -2.15
CA THR A 163 -4.03 -21.68 -3.06
C THR A 163 -3.83 -20.18 -2.92
N TRP A 164 -3.11 -19.56 -3.85
CA TRP A 164 -3.15 -18.11 -3.95
C TRP A 164 -4.57 -17.66 -4.25
N SER A 165 -5.13 -16.89 -3.36
CA SER A 165 -6.49 -16.39 -3.50
C SER A 165 -6.60 -15.48 -4.72
N LEU A 166 -7.72 -15.55 -5.43
CA LEU A 166 -8.05 -14.57 -6.47
C LEU A 166 -7.99 -13.16 -5.88
N GLY A 167 -7.41 -12.22 -6.63
CA GLY A 167 -7.25 -10.82 -6.19
C GLY A 167 -6.00 -10.54 -5.37
N THR A 168 -5.12 -11.50 -5.15
CA THR A 168 -3.79 -11.24 -4.58
C THR A 168 -2.79 -10.86 -5.67
N ASN A 169 -1.79 -10.05 -5.33
CA ASN A 169 -0.72 -9.68 -6.25
C ASN A 169 0.05 -10.90 -6.78
N GLN A 170 0.24 -11.93 -5.93
CA GLN A 170 0.87 -13.20 -6.34
C GLN A 170 0.09 -13.88 -7.45
N ARG A 171 -1.23 -13.98 -7.29
CA ARG A 171 -2.10 -14.58 -8.30
C ARG A 171 -2.13 -13.76 -9.57
N GLU A 172 -2.21 -12.45 -9.46
CA GLU A 172 -2.22 -11.56 -10.62
C GLU A 172 -0.90 -11.66 -11.41
N LEU A 173 0.25 -11.61 -10.74
CA LEU A 173 1.54 -11.77 -11.40
C LEU A 173 1.67 -13.13 -12.07
N TYR A 174 1.26 -14.20 -11.39
CA TYR A 174 1.26 -15.54 -11.96
C TYR A 174 0.38 -15.63 -13.22
N ASP A 175 -0.84 -15.12 -13.19
CA ASP A 175 -1.76 -15.16 -14.32
C ASP A 175 -1.20 -14.35 -15.52
N ARG A 176 -0.58 -13.19 -15.28
CA ARG A 176 0.13 -12.41 -16.31
C ARG A 176 1.32 -13.16 -16.90
N TRP A 177 2.11 -13.85 -16.07
CA TRP A 177 3.23 -14.68 -16.53
C TRP A 177 2.77 -15.88 -17.35
N VAL A 178 1.68 -16.55 -16.95
CA VAL A 178 1.04 -17.64 -17.71
C VAL A 178 0.55 -17.14 -19.06
N ALA A 179 -0.12 -15.99 -19.10
CA ALA A 179 -0.60 -15.36 -20.32
C ALA A 179 0.55 -14.97 -21.27
N ALA A 180 1.74 -14.66 -20.73
CA ALA A 180 2.96 -14.39 -21.48
C ALA A 180 3.69 -15.67 -21.96
N GLY A 181 3.13 -16.86 -21.73
CA GLY A 181 3.67 -18.13 -22.23
C GLY A 181 4.65 -18.83 -21.30
N ARG A 182 4.68 -18.48 -19.99
CA ARG A 182 5.53 -19.16 -18.99
C ARG A 182 7.01 -19.23 -19.41
N GLN A 183 7.63 -18.08 -19.59
CA GLN A 183 9.00 -18.01 -20.08
C GLN A 183 10.02 -18.43 -19.01
N TYR A 184 11.07 -19.10 -19.45
CA TYR A 184 12.23 -19.49 -18.64
C TYR A 184 13.53 -19.16 -19.40
N ASP A 185 14.59 -18.87 -18.66
CA ASP A 185 15.93 -18.75 -19.27
C ASP A 185 16.52 -20.12 -19.58
N SER A 186 17.74 -20.14 -20.14
CA SER A 186 18.46 -21.39 -20.49
C SER A 186 18.78 -22.26 -19.26
N ASN A 187 18.78 -21.71 -18.06
CA ASN A 187 18.98 -22.42 -16.80
C ASN A 187 17.68 -22.90 -16.17
N GLY A 188 16.53 -22.59 -16.78
CA GLY A 188 15.23 -22.93 -16.24
C GLY A 188 14.74 -21.99 -15.14
N ILE A 189 15.30 -20.81 -15.02
CA ILE A 189 14.81 -19.76 -14.13
C ILE A 189 13.62 -19.05 -14.80
N ALA A 190 12.52 -18.90 -14.08
CA ALA A 190 11.35 -18.21 -14.60
C ALA A 190 11.65 -16.71 -14.85
N ILE A 191 11.23 -16.20 -16.01
CA ILE A 191 11.41 -14.81 -16.41
C ILE A 191 10.08 -14.20 -16.85
N TYR A 192 9.89 -12.93 -16.51
CA TYR A 192 8.77 -12.12 -16.95
C TYR A 192 9.24 -10.73 -17.36
N GLN A 193 8.88 -10.29 -18.57
CA GLN A 193 9.35 -9.00 -19.11
C GLN A 193 10.89 -8.82 -19.03
N GLY A 194 11.65 -9.88 -19.27
CA GLY A 194 13.12 -9.86 -19.22
C GLY A 194 13.74 -9.82 -17.83
N ASN A 195 12.94 -9.99 -16.75
CA ASN A 195 13.40 -10.01 -15.38
C ASN A 195 13.20 -11.40 -14.77
N TYR A 196 14.12 -11.84 -13.91
CA TYR A 196 14.01 -13.10 -13.17
C TYR A 196 12.90 -13.00 -12.11
N LEU A 197 12.08 -14.05 -11.99
CA LEU A 197 11.11 -14.15 -10.90
C LEU A 197 11.80 -14.72 -9.65
N VAL A 198 11.61 -14.05 -8.51
CA VAL A 198 12.30 -14.40 -7.26
C VAL A 198 11.41 -14.26 -6.04
N ALA A 199 11.68 -15.08 -5.01
CA ALA A 199 11.16 -14.88 -3.66
C ALA A 199 12.22 -14.20 -2.79
N VAL A 200 11.84 -13.16 -2.06
CA VAL A 200 12.70 -12.38 -1.17
C VAL A 200 11.96 -11.99 0.12
N SER A 201 12.68 -11.42 1.09
CA SER A 201 12.04 -10.81 2.26
C SER A 201 11.23 -9.57 1.87
N SER A 202 10.13 -9.31 2.60
CA SER A 202 9.30 -8.10 2.46
C SER A 202 10.08 -6.79 2.70
N THR A 203 11.24 -6.85 3.31
CA THR A 203 12.16 -5.72 3.45
C THR A 203 12.54 -5.10 2.09
N PHE A 204 12.58 -5.89 1.02
CA PHE A 204 13.01 -5.44 -0.30
C PHE A 204 11.86 -4.96 -1.20
N GLY A 205 10.62 -5.19 -0.82
CA GLY A 205 9.46 -4.78 -1.58
C GLY A 205 8.26 -5.72 -1.42
N SER A 206 7.31 -5.51 -2.31
CA SER A 206 6.07 -6.28 -2.40
C SER A 206 6.05 -7.12 -3.68
N VAL A 207 5.19 -8.13 -3.73
CA VAL A 207 4.99 -8.92 -4.96
C VAL A 207 4.56 -8.00 -6.11
N GLY A 208 5.25 -8.17 -7.23
CA GLY A 208 5.12 -7.34 -8.42
C GLY A 208 6.16 -6.24 -8.55
N ASP A 209 6.95 -5.96 -7.52
CA ASP A 209 8.00 -4.95 -7.61
C ASP A 209 9.19 -5.47 -8.42
N ARG A 210 9.72 -4.62 -9.31
CA ARG A 210 11.02 -4.82 -9.94
C ARG A 210 12.10 -4.47 -8.94
N ILE A 211 13.08 -5.33 -8.80
CA ILE A 211 14.28 -5.08 -7.98
C ILE A 211 15.54 -5.31 -8.80
N GLN A 212 16.55 -4.50 -8.55
CA GLN A 212 17.89 -4.70 -9.07
C GLN A 212 18.81 -5.16 -7.94
N ILE A 213 19.40 -6.33 -8.09
CA ILE A 213 20.31 -6.93 -7.10
C ILE A 213 21.73 -6.81 -7.62
N ASN A 214 22.58 -6.11 -6.88
CA ASN A 214 23.99 -5.94 -7.22
C ASN A 214 24.81 -6.92 -6.38
N LEU A 215 25.56 -7.80 -7.04
CA LEU A 215 26.47 -8.73 -6.39
C LEU A 215 27.87 -8.12 -6.27
N ARG A 216 28.65 -8.59 -5.29
CA ARG A 216 30.01 -8.11 -5.02
C ARG A 216 30.96 -8.29 -6.20
N ASN A 217 30.76 -9.32 -7.02
CA ASN A 217 31.56 -9.59 -8.23
C ASN A 217 31.20 -8.69 -9.42
N GLY A 218 30.31 -7.71 -9.24
CA GLY A 218 29.85 -6.82 -10.29
C GLY A 218 28.64 -7.30 -11.10
N THR A 219 28.17 -8.52 -10.88
CA THR A 219 26.96 -9.03 -11.54
C THR A 219 25.75 -8.22 -11.08
N ILE A 220 24.92 -7.82 -12.03
CA ILE A 220 23.67 -7.12 -11.80
C ILE A 220 22.52 -8.01 -12.28
N LEU A 221 21.57 -8.28 -11.39
CA LEU A 221 20.40 -9.06 -11.70
C LEU A 221 19.15 -8.19 -11.64
N ASN A 222 18.38 -8.16 -12.70
CA ASN A 222 17.07 -7.52 -12.73
C ASN A 222 16.02 -8.57 -12.43
N CYS A 223 15.26 -8.37 -11.37
CA CYS A 223 14.28 -9.34 -10.86
C CYS A 223 12.91 -8.69 -10.68
N ILE A 224 11.88 -9.52 -10.61
CA ILE A 224 10.55 -9.16 -10.12
C ILE A 224 10.29 -10.03 -8.90
N ILE A 225 9.81 -9.42 -7.83
CA ILE A 225 9.39 -10.15 -6.62
C ILE A 225 8.11 -10.91 -6.97
N ALA A 226 8.22 -12.24 -7.03
CA ALA A 226 7.10 -13.13 -7.34
C ALA A 226 6.48 -13.71 -6.07
N ASP A 227 7.26 -13.83 -5.00
CA ASP A 227 6.81 -14.31 -3.71
C ASP A 227 7.58 -13.64 -2.57
N ILE A 228 6.98 -13.67 -1.38
CA ILE A 228 7.58 -13.12 -0.16
C ILE A 228 7.87 -14.26 0.81
N LYS A 229 9.12 -14.31 1.27
CA LYS A 229 9.54 -15.25 2.33
C LYS A 229 8.70 -15.00 3.58
N SER A 230 8.10 -16.05 4.12
CA SER A 230 7.20 -15.97 5.26
C SER A 230 7.92 -15.52 6.53
N SER A 231 7.42 -14.45 7.15
CA SER A 231 7.90 -14.01 8.47
C SER A 231 7.51 -14.97 9.61
N GLY A 232 6.61 -15.93 9.34
CA GLY A 232 6.24 -16.98 10.27
C GLY A 232 7.21 -18.16 10.32
N ASP A 233 8.16 -18.25 9.39
CA ASP A 233 9.16 -19.33 9.37
C ASP A 233 10.21 -19.15 10.47
N ALA A 234 10.52 -20.23 11.17
CA ALA A 234 11.42 -20.20 12.32
C ALA A 234 12.84 -19.68 12.00
N ASN A 235 13.24 -19.76 10.74
CA ASN A 235 14.55 -19.33 10.24
C ASN A 235 14.48 -17.98 9.47
N TYR A 236 13.34 -17.28 9.52
CA TYR A 236 13.19 -15.97 8.88
C TYR A 236 14.07 -14.91 9.55
N THR A 237 14.68 -14.08 8.73
CA THR A 237 15.33 -12.82 9.12
C THR A 237 14.86 -11.70 8.19
N GLN A 238 15.08 -10.44 8.59
CA GLN A 238 14.73 -9.30 7.73
C GLN A 238 15.39 -9.33 6.34
N TYR A 239 16.48 -10.08 6.14
CA TYR A 239 17.17 -10.19 4.84
C TYR A 239 16.92 -11.50 4.12
N GLY A 240 16.29 -12.50 4.73
CA GLY A 240 15.99 -13.79 4.13
C GLY A 240 16.00 -14.94 5.12
N HIS A 241 16.13 -16.17 4.64
CA HIS A 241 16.14 -17.35 5.48
C HIS A 241 17.55 -17.72 5.94
N ALA A 242 17.69 -17.99 7.24
CA ALA A 242 18.94 -18.37 7.88
C ALA A 242 19.07 -19.88 7.97
N TYR A 243 20.13 -20.45 7.39
CA TYR A 243 20.49 -21.85 7.50
C TYR A 243 21.96 -21.96 7.89
N GLY A 244 22.24 -22.59 9.04
CA GLY A 244 23.59 -22.69 9.59
C GLY A 244 24.18 -21.29 9.84
N ASN A 245 25.35 -21.03 9.28
CA ASN A 245 26.06 -19.75 9.39
C ASN A 245 25.78 -18.76 8.23
N LYS A 246 24.74 -19.01 7.43
CA LYS A 246 24.40 -18.21 6.25
C LYS A 246 22.97 -17.69 6.31
N ILE A 247 22.73 -16.52 5.66
CA ILE A 247 21.41 -15.98 5.36
C ILE A 247 21.29 -15.89 3.84
N TYR A 248 20.31 -16.61 3.32
CA TYR A 248 20.01 -16.67 1.88
C TYR A 248 18.95 -15.63 1.52
N VAL A 249 19.38 -14.62 0.77
CA VAL A 249 18.57 -13.44 0.48
C VAL A 249 17.50 -13.75 -0.57
N VAL A 250 17.86 -14.48 -1.62
CA VAL A 250 17.05 -14.68 -2.82
C VAL A 250 16.78 -16.17 -3.05
N GLU A 251 15.52 -16.48 -3.39
CA GLU A 251 15.13 -17.80 -3.89
C GLU A 251 14.57 -17.63 -5.31
N PRO A 252 15.33 -18.04 -6.35
CA PRO A 252 14.82 -17.95 -7.72
C PRO A 252 13.65 -18.93 -7.94
N GLU A 253 12.68 -18.49 -8.76
CA GLU A 253 11.58 -19.31 -9.22
C GLU A 253 12.02 -20.16 -10.41
N ILE A 254 11.93 -21.49 -10.30
CA ILE A 254 12.47 -22.40 -11.31
C ILE A 254 11.41 -23.33 -11.90
N LYS A 255 11.72 -23.88 -13.07
CA LYS A 255 10.95 -24.94 -13.70
C LYS A 255 11.15 -26.27 -12.98
N ARG A 256 10.06 -27.00 -12.72
CA ARG A 256 10.12 -28.34 -12.14
C ARG A 256 10.87 -29.30 -13.08
N GLY A 257 11.69 -30.17 -12.51
CA GLY A 257 12.49 -31.12 -13.27
C GLY A 257 13.74 -30.52 -13.92
N GLN A 258 14.09 -29.28 -13.62
CA GLN A 258 15.34 -28.69 -14.05
C GLN A 258 16.52 -29.46 -13.46
N ALA A 259 17.48 -29.84 -14.31
CA ALA A 259 18.60 -30.75 -13.92
C ALA A 259 19.45 -30.19 -12.76
N GLY A 260 19.64 -28.88 -12.67
CA GLY A 260 20.37 -28.23 -11.58
C GLY A 260 19.62 -28.24 -10.24
N ALA A 261 18.30 -28.45 -10.27
CA ALA A 261 17.43 -28.38 -9.10
C ALA A 261 17.47 -29.64 -8.21
N SER A 262 18.09 -30.73 -8.65
CA SER A 262 18.05 -32.03 -7.98
C SER A 262 19.03 -32.18 -6.81
N GLY A 263 19.40 -31.12 -6.14
CA GLY A 263 20.19 -31.26 -4.90
C GLY A 263 21.22 -30.18 -4.65
N GLY A 264 20.95 -28.96 -5.05
CA GLY A 264 21.91 -27.91 -4.84
C GLY A 264 21.29 -26.54 -4.63
N THR A 265 22.15 -25.63 -4.30
CA THR A 265 21.83 -24.20 -4.34
C THR A 265 21.91 -23.71 -5.78
N VAL A 266 21.14 -22.72 -6.14
CA VAL A 266 21.14 -22.12 -7.49
C VAL A 266 22.56 -21.69 -7.92
N THR A 267 23.39 -21.29 -6.99
CA THR A 267 24.79 -20.89 -7.22
C THR A 267 25.70 -22.04 -7.67
N ASN A 268 25.30 -23.29 -7.49
CA ASN A 268 26.04 -24.44 -7.98
C ASN A 268 25.93 -24.62 -9.49
N TRP A 269 24.80 -24.24 -10.10
CA TRP A 269 24.65 -24.34 -11.56
C TRP A 269 24.75 -23.01 -12.30
N ILE A 270 24.71 -21.87 -11.57
CA ILE A 270 24.95 -20.54 -12.10
C ILE A 270 26.12 -19.90 -11.33
N PRO A 271 27.37 -20.27 -11.64
CA PRO A 271 28.54 -19.84 -10.85
C PRO A 271 28.70 -18.32 -10.72
N GLN A 272 28.28 -17.54 -11.72
CA GLN A 272 28.31 -16.08 -11.68
C GLN A 272 27.39 -15.47 -10.60
N TRP A 273 26.42 -16.24 -10.10
CA TRP A 273 25.55 -15.82 -8.98
C TRP A 273 26.14 -16.21 -7.61
N ASN A 274 27.24 -16.94 -7.57
CA ASN A 274 27.92 -17.31 -6.33
C ASN A 274 28.78 -16.15 -5.79
N SER A 275 28.11 -15.05 -5.47
CA SER A 275 28.71 -13.85 -4.90
C SER A 275 27.70 -13.18 -3.96
N PRO A 276 28.14 -12.65 -2.80
CA PRO A 276 27.23 -11.98 -1.88
C PRO A 276 26.55 -10.78 -2.53
N PRO A 277 25.26 -10.57 -2.29
CA PRO A 277 24.60 -9.34 -2.67
C PRO A 277 25.08 -8.20 -1.76
N THR A 278 25.35 -7.04 -2.35
CA THR A 278 25.83 -5.87 -1.64
C THR A 278 24.75 -4.78 -1.56
N LYS A 279 23.80 -4.82 -2.51
CA LYS A 279 22.81 -3.77 -2.66
C LYS A 279 21.58 -4.30 -3.39
N ILE A 280 20.41 -3.94 -2.92
CA ILE A 280 19.12 -4.17 -3.60
C ILE A 280 18.44 -2.83 -3.78
N ILE A 281 18.00 -2.55 -5.02
CA ILE A 281 17.31 -1.32 -5.39
C ILE A 281 15.92 -1.70 -5.88
N ASN A 282 14.88 -1.21 -5.22
CA ASN A 282 13.52 -1.34 -5.71
C ASN A 282 13.26 -0.34 -6.85
N LYS A 283 12.67 -0.78 -7.94
CA LYS A 283 12.40 0.00 -9.17
C LYS A 283 10.91 0.20 -9.42
N GLY A 284 10.06 -0.21 -8.48
CA GLY A 284 8.62 -0.10 -8.61
C GLY A 284 7.93 -1.29 -9.22
N THR A 285 6.59 -1.28 -9.13
CA THR A 285 5.74 -2.42 -9.48
C THR A 285 5.50 -2.57 -10.99
N VAL A 286 5.26 -3.82 -11.42
CA VAL A 286 4.72 -4.17 -12.75
C VAL A 286 3.21 -4.40 -12.72
N LEU A 287 2.62 -4.41 -11.53
CA LEU A 287 1.19 -4.64 -11.30
C LEU A 287 0.48 -3.27 -11.15
N ASN A 288 0.02 -2.72 -12.27
CA ASN A 288 -0.82 -1.51 -12.31
C ASN A 288 -2.11 -1.81 -13.05
#